data_746c1f09bb98928b3ddf53a5f47fb245
#
_entry.id   746c1f09bb98928b3ddf53a5f47fb245
#
_cell.length_a   1.000
_cell.length_b   1.000
_cell.length_c   1.000
_cell.angle_alpha   90.00
_cell.angle_beta   90.00
_cell.angle_gamma   90.00
#
_symmetry.space_group_name_H-M   'P 1'
#
loop_
_entity.id
_entity.type
_entity.pdbx_description
1 polymer ?
#
loop_
_entity_poly.entity_id
_entity_poly.type
_entity_poly.pdbx_seq_one_letter_code
_entity_poly.pdbx_strand_id
1 'polypeptide(L)'
;LKIANAVSTLNEFANGRGMVVIGGGGEWPGILGMDYGKRVTGCGEAVAMVKRAVAGEVVKWDGEVYKARYFQSTWVKGTPPIIYAGANGPKMIDMATRFADGTMFSDMILPMLPRTMGYVREGLAKHGREARDFRLNNFCAFHVKDDREVSFSEARREMIIRGWLEAPWYEPFLTPEEAAIVGANKHAFLTAFRTRSGDIKGVPPEICAKLVEGLSLAGDLHDLDRHVERLRTFAAAGITENALRLHDDPVRAIHIIGKELLPRLR
;
A
#
# COMPACT_ATOMS: atom_id res chain seq x y z
N LEU A 1 -16.72 -2.88 -13.17
CA LEU A 1 -18.02 -3.31 -12.63
C LEU A 1 -17.98 -4.72 -12.03
N LYS A 2 -17.17 -5.67 -12.55
CA LYS A 2 -16.96 -6.97 -11.89
C LYS A 2 -16.39 -6.81 -10.46
N ILE A 3 -15.48 -5.86 -10.26
CA ILE A 3 -14.93 -5.52 -8.93
C ILE A 3 -16.07 -5.07 -7.99
N ALA A 4 -16.99 -4.24 -8.47
CA ALA A 4 -18.13 -3.79 -7.66
C ALA A 4 -18.99 -4.97 -7.19
N ASN A 5 -19.34 -5.89 -8.09
CA ASN A 5 -20.11 -7.08 -7.70
C ASN A 5 -19.34 -7.94 -6.68
N ALA A 6 -18.06 -8.20 -6.90
CA ALA A 6 -17.25 -9.02 -6.00
C ALA A 6 -17.14 -8.41 -4.60
N VAL A 7 -16.83 -7.10 -4.50
CA VAL A 7 -16.70 -6.45 -3.20
C VAL A 7 -18.05 -6.29 -2.50
N SER A 8 -19.14 -6.05 -3.25
CA SER A 8 -20.49 -6.02 -2.66
C SER A 8 -20.89 -7.38 -2.09
N THR A 9 -20.59 -8.48 -2.82
CA THR A 9 -20.83 -9.84 -2.30
C THR A 9 -20.05 -10.10 -1.01
N LEU A 10 -18.76 -9.76 -0.99
CA LEU A 10 -17.92 -9.88 0.22
C LEU A 10 -18.46 -9.02 1.37
N ASN A 11 -18.94 -7.82 1.06
CA ASN A 11 -19.50 -6.90 2.04
C ASN A 11 -20.76 -7.45 2.71
N GLU A 12 -21.66 -8.09 1.95
CA GLU A 12 -22.84 -8.75 2.49
C GLU A 12 -22.43 -9.91 3.43
N PHE A 13 -21.53 -10.79 3.01
CA PHE A 13 -21.00 -11.88 3.86
C PHE A 13 -20.25 -11.35 5.10
N ALA A 14 -19.61 -10.21 5.00
CA ALA A 14 -18.87 -9.59 6.09
C ALA A 14 -19.72 -8.66 6.99
N ASN A 15 -21.03 -8.62 6.80
CA ASN A 15 -21.92 -7.71 7.54
C ASN A 15 -21.46 -6.25 7.49
N GLY A 16 -21.24 -5.72 6.29
CA GLY A 16 -20.89 -4.31 6.06
C GLY A 16 -19.41 -3.96 6.33
N ARG A 17 -18.50 -4.93 6.47
CA ARG A 17 -17.08 -4.72 6.73
C ARG A 17 -16.19 -4.90 5.48
N GLY A 18 -16.81 -4.92 4.31
CA GLY A 18 -16.08 -5.05 3.04
C GLY A 18 -15.25 -3.82 2.71
N MET A 19 -14.11 -4.04 2.10
CA MET A 19 -13.25 -2.98 1.53
C MET A 19 -12.55 -3.47 0.27
N VAL A 20 -12.18 -2.54 -0.59
CA VAL A 20 -11.35 -2.82 -1.76
C VAL A 20 -10.38 -1.69 -2.01
N VAL A 21 -9.19 -2.04 -2.50
CA VAL A 21 -8.20 -1.08 -2.98
C VAL A 21 -8.13 -1.15 -4.51
N ILE A 22 -8.28 -0.01 -5.17
CA ILE A 22 -8.12 0.13 -6.61
C ILE A 22 -6.87 0.93 -6.88
N GLY A 23 -5.92 0.35 -7.60
CA GLY A 23 -4.62 0.96 -7.92
C GLY A 23 -4.32 0.96 -9.41
N GLY A 24 -3.29 1.70 -9.79
CA GLY A 24 -2.88 1.86 -11.20
C GLY A 24 -2.14 0.66 -11.82
N GLY A 25 -1.94 -0.44 -11.07
CA GLY A 25 -1.43 -1.71 -11.60
C GLY A 25 0.10 -1.83 -11.75
N GLY A 26 0.90 -0.86 -11.30
CA GLY A 26 2.36 -0.92 -11.42
C GLY A 26 2.80 -1.09 -12.89
N GLU A 27 3.62 -2.10 -13.19
CA GLU A 27 4.11 -2.43 -14.53
C GLU A 27 3.18 -3.35 -15.34
N TRP A 28 2.20 -3.97 -14.67
CA TRP A 28 1.30 -4.94 -15.31
C TRP A 28 0.55 -4.42 -16.52
N PRO A 29 0.03 -3.16 -16.55
CA PRO A 29 -0.62 -2.64 -17.74
C PRO A 29 0.26 -2.70 -18.99
N GLY A 30 1.55 -2.34 -18.90
CA GLY A 30 2.48 -2.44 -20.03
C GLY A 30 2.73 -3.88 -20.47
N ILE A 31 2.85 -4.82 -19.52
CA ILE A 31 3.00 -6.25 -19.80
C ILE A 31 1.74 -6.78 -20.54
N LEU A 32 0.57 -6.26 -20.22
CA LEU A 32 -0.70 -6.61 -20.84
C LEU A 32 -1.01 -5.80 -22.12
N GLY A 33 -0.07 -4.97 -22.59
CA GLY A 33 -0.26 -4.15 -23.78
C GLY A 33 -1.25 -2.98 -23.59
N MET A 34 -1.50 -2.58 -22.35
CA MET A 34 -2.39 -1.46 -22.03
C MET A 34 -1.64 -0.12 -22.09
N ASP A 35 -2.35 0.95 -22.48
CA ASP A 35 -1.79 2.30 -22.51
C ASP A 35 -1.57 2.84 -21.08
N TYR A 36 -0.32 3.14 -20.75
CA TYR A 36 0.08 3.75 -19.49
C TYR A 36 -0.27 5.25 -19.37
N GLY A 37 -0.46 5.93 -20.50
CA GLY A 37 -0.60 7.40 -20.55
C GLY A 37 -1.79 7.93 -19.74
N LYS A 38 -2.82 7.11 -19.58
CA LYS A 38 -4.07 7.46 -18.92
C LYS A 38 -4.29 6.80 -17.57
N ARG A 39 -3.21 6.30 -16.93
CA ARG A 39 -3.31 5.52 -15.68
C ARG A 39 -4.04 6.24 -14.55
N VAL A 40 -3.75 7.52 -14.32
CA VAL A 40 -4.40 8.30 -13.24
C VAL A 40 -5.88 8.49 -13.55
N THR A 41 -6.21 8.90 -14.79
CA THR A 41 -7.58 9.07 -15.26
C THR A 41 -8.37 7.77 -15.16
N GLY A 42 -7.83 6.67 -15.69
CA GLY A 42 -8.50 5.38 -15.66
C GLY A 42 -8.72 4.86 -14.23
N CYS A 43 -7.75 5.04 -13.33
CA CYS A 43 -7.92 4.70 -11.93
C CYS A 43 -9.03 5.54 -11.28
N GLY A 44 -9.07 6.84 -11.54
CA GLY A 44 -10.11 7.73 -11.02
C GLY A 44 -11.51 7.37 -11.53
N GLU A 45 -11.65 7.11 -12.83
CA GLU A 45 -12.91 6.65 -13.42
C GLU A 45 -13.35 5.30 -12.82
N ALA A 46 -12.42 4.34 -12.65
CA ALA A 46 -12.71 3.04 -12.04
C ALA A 46 -13.21 3.19 -10.60
N VAL A 47 -12.53 4.02 -9.79
CA VAL A 47 -12.94 4.31 -8.39
C VAL A 47 -14.33 4.93 -8.37
N ALA A 48 -14.59 5.96 -9.17
CA ALA A 48 -15.88 6.64 -9.23
C ALA A 48 -17.02 5.72 -9.67
N MET A 49 -16.79 4.89 -10.69
CA MET A 49 -17.77 3.93 -11.17
C MET A 49 -18.06 2.85 -10.13
N VAL A 50 -17.02 2.32 -9.47
CA VAL A 50 -17.18 1.28 -8.43
C VAL A 50 -17.94 1.85 -7.24
N LYS A 51 -17.62 3.06 -6.77
CA LYS A 51 -18.36 3.72 -5.67
C LYS A 51 -19.85 3.83 -5.94
N ARG A 52 -20.23 4.28 -7.12
CA ARG A 52 -21.66 4.38 -7.51
C ARG A 52 -22.30 3.00 -7.59
N ALA A 53 -21.60 2.03 -8.17
CA ALA A 53 -22.12 0.67 -8.31
C ALA A 53 -22.37 -0.03 -6.98
N VAL A 54 -21.44 0.10 -6.00
CA VAL A 54 -21.61 -0.51 -4.66
C VAL A 54 -22.65 0.21 -3.79
N ALA A 55 -22.99 1.46 -4.13
CA ALA A 55 -24.11 2.19 -3.52
C ALA A 55 -25.48 1.81 -4.12
N GLY A 56 -25.52 0.90 -5.10
CA GLY A 56 -26.75 0.50 -5.79
C GLY A 56 -27.24 1.51 -6.82
N GLU A 57 -26.47 2.55 -7.10
CA GLU A 57 -26.82 3.57 -8.09
C GLU A 57 -26.74 3.04 -9.52
N VAL A 58 -27.50 3.67 -10.41
CA VAL A 58 -27.33 3.45 -11.85
C VAL A 58 -26.02 4.05 -12.32
N VAL A 59 -25.15 3.21 -12.88
CA VAL A 59 -23.90 3.62 -13.50
C VAL A 59 -24.09 3.76 -15.00
N LYS A 60 -24.15 4.99 -15.47
CA LYS A 60 -23.94 5.37 -16.88
C LYS A 60 -22.66 6.18 -16.92
N TRP A 61 -21.70 5.79 -17.75
CA TRP A 61 -20.38 6.37 -17.78
C TRP A 61 -19.87 6.54 -19.20
N ASP A 62 -19.50 7.74 -19.55
CA ASP A 62 -18.86 8.08 -20.83
C ASP A 62 -17.54 8.81 -20.53
N GLY A 63 -16.59 8.03 -20.02
CA GLY A 63 -15.27 8.53 -19.63
C GLY A 63 -14.27 8.50 -20.77
N GLU A 64 -13.09 8.97 -20.47
CA GLU A 64 -11.95 8.96 -21.39
C GLU A 64 -11.36 7.55 -21.56
N VAL A 65 -11.36 6.76 -20.49
CA VAL A 65 -10.80 5.39 -20.45
C VAL A 65 -11.89 4.33 -20.46
N TYR A 66 -12.93 4.51 -19.64
CA TYR A 66 -14.00 3.53 -19.52
C TYR A 66 -15.32 4.07 -20.04
N LYS A 67 -16.13 3.14 -20.58
CA LYS A 67 -17.49 3.43 -21.01
C LYS A 67 -18.44 2.37 -20.49
N ALA A 68 -19.59 2.81 -19.95
CA ALA A 68 -20.66 1.92 -19.51
C ALA A 68 -22.01 2.52 -19.91
N ARG A 69 -22.79 1.79 -20.72
CA ARG A 69 -24.12 2.23 -21.15
C ARG A 69 -25.14 2.15 -20.02
N TYR A 70 -25.05 1.07 -19.23
CA TYR A 70 -25.92 0.84 -18.08
C TYR A 70 -25.34 -0.26 -17.19
N PHE A 71 -25.36 -0.03 -15.88
CA PHE A 71 -25.13 -1.05 -14.88
C PHE A 71 -25.82 -0.63 -13.57
N GLN A 72 -26.43 -1.57 -12.87
CA GLN A 72 -26.97 -1.38 -11.52
C GLN A 72 -26.95 -2.69 -10.75
N SER A 73 -26.46 -2.65 -9.52
CA SER A 73 -26.58 -3.77 -8.56
C SER A 73 -27.80 -3.54 -7.68
N THR A 74 -28.98 -4.04 -8.11
CA THR A 74 -30.25 -3.83 -7.40
C THR A 74 -30.38 -4.63 -6.09
N TRP A 75 -29.48 -5.58 -5.89
CA TRP A 75 -29.49 -6.50 -4.73
C TRP A 75 -28.66 -6.00 -3.55
N VAL A 76 -27.77 -5.02 -3.74
CA VAL A 76 -26.94 -4.46 -2.65
C VAL A 76 -27.83 -3.72 -1.64
N LYS A 77 -27.54 -3.94 -0.36
CA LYS A 77 -28.27 -3.34 0.78
C LYS A 77 -27.27 -2.92 1.86
N GLY A 78 -27.73 -2.06 2.76
CA GLY A 78 -26.93 -1.63 3.90
C GLY A 78 -25.81 -0.66 3.56
N THR A 79 -24.79 -0.61 4.40
CA THR A 79 -23.64 0.29 4.24
C THR A 79 -22.74 -0.20 3.10
N PRO A 80 -22.42 0.64 2.12
CA PRO A 80 -21.49 0.28 1.04
C PRO A 80 -20.09 -0.08 1.57
N PRO A 81 -19.35 -0.95 0.87
CA PRO A 81 -17.95 -1.23 1.21
C PRO A 81 -17.07 -0.01 1.03
N ILE A 82 -15.98 0.07 1.79
CA ILE A 82 -14.99 1.15 1.70
C ILE A 82 -14.15 0.99 0.44
N ILE A 83 -14.05 2.05 -0.34
CA ILE A 83 -13.26 2.06 -1.58
C ILE A 83 -12.00 2.91 -1.37
N TYR A 84 -10.85 2.26 -1.29
CA TYR A 84 -9.56 2.92 -1.27
C TYR A 84 -8.98 3.06 -2.67
N ALA A 85 -8.23 4.14 -2.89
CA ALA A 85 -7.32 4.23 -4.02
C ALA A 85 -5.88 3.94 -3.55
N GLY A 86 -5.17 3.06 -4.27
CA GLY A 86 -3.74 2.84 -4.05
C GLY A 86 -2.95 4.02 -4.64
N ALA A 87 -2.31 4.84 -3.80
CA ALA A 87 -1.67 6.07 -4.24
C ALA A 87 -0.45 6.45 -3.37
N ASN A 88 0.70 6.69 -4.01
CA ASN A 88 1.91 7.17 -3.34
C ASN A 88 2.37 8.56 -3.86
N GLY A 89 2.14 8.84 -5.13
CA GLY A 89 2.54 10.09 -5.75
C GLY A 89 1.46 11.16 -5.76
N PRO A 90 1.82 12.45 -5.92
CA PRO A 90 0.90 13.58 -5.77
C PRO A 90 -0.33 13.51 -6.70
N LYS A 91 -0.17 13.10 -7.96
CA LYS A 91 -1.30 12.98 -8.91
C LYS A 91 -2.29 11.89 -8.52
N MET A 92 -1.80 10.75 -8.02
CA MET A 92 -2.66 9.66 -7.56
C MET A 92 -3.33 10.02 -6.23
N ILE A 93 -2.67 10.75 -5.34
CA ILE A 93 -3.25 11.24 -4.08
C ILE A 93 -4.34 12.28 -4.37
N ASP A 94 -4.12 13.22 -5.28
CA ASP A 94 -5.14 14.18 -5.73
C ASP A 94 -6.38 13.45 -6.28
N MET A 95 -6.19 12.43 -7.11
CA MET A 95 -7.26 11.58 -7.61
C MET A 95 -7.98 10.83 -6.47
N ALA A 96 -7.23 10.24 -5.52
CA ALA A 96 -7.80 9.53 -4.39
C ALA A 96 -8.66 10.45 -3.50
N THR A 97 -8.15 11.64 -3.17
CA THR A 97 -8.88 12.63 -2.36
C THR A 97 -10.14 13.13 -3.06
N ARG A 98 -10.19 13.08 -4.39
CA ARG A 98 -11.39 13.43 -5.16
C ARG A 98 -12.46 12.33 -5.15
N PHE A 99 -12.08 11.08 -5.35
CA PHE A 99 -13.03 10.03 -5.72
C PHE A 99 -13.19 8.91 -4.67
N ALA A 100 -12.14 8.59 -3.90
CA ALA A 100 -12.13 7.44 -2.99
C ALA A 100 -12.63 7.78 -1.57
N ASP A 101 -12.89 6.76 -0.75
CA ASP A 101 -13.16 6.93 0.69
C ASP A 101 -11.89 7.06 1.50
N GLY A 102 -10.77 6.67 0.90
CA GLY A 102 -9.46 6.78 1.51
C GLY A 102 -8.35 6.49 0.50
N THR A 103 -7.11 6.65 0.94
CA THR A 103 -5.94 6.20 0.19
C THR A 103 -5.21 5.09 0.95
N MET A 104 -4.71 4.11 0.20
CA MET A 104 -3.77 3.12 0.72
C MET A 104 -2.39 3.43 0.13
N PHE A 105 -1.47 3.84 1.00
CA PHE A 105 -0.07 3.97 0.65
C PHE A 105 0.58 2.59 0.62
N SER A 106 1.51 2.38 -0.30
CA SER A 106 2.34 1.18 -0.30
C SER A 106 3.70 1.51 0.30
N ASP A 107 4.01 0.84 1.40
CA ASP A 107 5.31 0.92 2.07
C ASP A 107 5.74 2.35 2.43
N MET A 108 4.85 3.13 3.07
CA MET A 108 5.18 4.47 3.57
C MET A 108 6.34 4.39 4.56
N ILE A 109 7.31 5.26 4.39
CA ILE A 109 8.47 5.43 5.27
C ILE A 109 8.40 6.75 6.02
N LEU A 110 8.97 6.80 7.23
CA LEU A 110 8.92 8.00 8.07
C LEU A 110 9.48 9.26 7.38
N PRO A 111 10.61 9.21 6.65
CA PRO A 111 11.13 10.39 5.96
C PRO A 111 10.21 10.98 4.90
N MET A 112 9.36 10.16 4.25
CA MET A 112 8.42 10.63 3.23
C MET A 112 7.10 11.13 3.82
N LEU A 113 6.78 10.79 5.06
CA LEU A 113 5.49 11.02 5.69
C LEU A 113 5.06 12.50 5.67
N PRO A 114 5.89 13.49 6.07
CA PRO A 114 5.46 14.89 6.09
C PRO A 114 5.04 15.41 4.71
N ARG A 115 5.81 15.09 3.67
CA ARG A 115 5.51 15.47 2.28
C ARG A 115 4.23 14.82 1.77
N THR A 116 4.07 13.53 2.02
CA THR A 116 2.89 12.78 1.58
C THR A 116 1.62 13.27 2.25
N MET A 117 1.68 13.56 3.56
CA MET A 117 0.56 14.15 4.30
C MET A 117 0.25 15.58 3.82
N GLY A 118 1.25 16.31 3.32
CA GLY A 118 1.04 17.58 2.60
C GLY A 118 0.14 17.40 1.38
N TYR A 119 0.45 16.45 0.51
CA TYR A 119 -0.38 16.15 -0.68
C TYR A 119 -1.81 15.75 -0.33
N VAL A 120 -1.99 14.99 0.75
CA VAL A 120 -3.35 14.64 1.22
C VAL A 120 -4.14 15.87 1.65
N ARG A 121 -3.55 16.73 2.48
CA ARG A 121 -4.22 17.98 2.93
C ARG A 121 -4.57 18.90 1.77
N GLU A 122 -3.65 19.11 0.85
CA GLU A 122 -3.86 19.91 -0.35
C GLU A 122 -5.00 19.35 -1.23
N GLY A 123 -4.99 18.03 -1.47
CA GLY A 123 -6.02 17.36 -2.25
C GLY A 123 -7.40 17.43 -1.60
N LEU A 124 -7.49 17.18 -0.29
CA LEU A 124 -8.76 17.30 0.45
C LEU A 124 -9.30 18.73 0.40
N ALA A 125 -8.47 19.74 0.68
CA ALA A 125 -8.85 21.14 0.61
C ALA A 125 -9.34 21.52 -0.81
N LYS A 126 -8.61 21.11 -1.85
CA LYS A 126 -8.96 21.34 -3.26
C LYS A 126 -10.33 20.77 -3.62
N HIS A 127 -10.70 19.63 -3.05
CA HIS A 127 -11.95 18.94 -3.35
C HIS A 127 -13.05 19.17 -2.30
N GLY A 128 -12.85 20.10 -1.35
CA GLY A 128 -13.83 20.46 -0.33
C GLY A 128 -14.20 19.31 0.62
N ARG A 129 -13.21 18.45 0.95
CA ARG A 129 -13.44 17.29 1.81
C ARG A 129 -12.75 17.45 3.18
N GLU A 130 -13.42 16.97 4.20
CA GLU A 130 -12.89 16.97 5.57
C GLU A 130 -11.94 15.78 5.81
N ALA A 131 -10.85 16.03 6.54
CA ALA A 131 -9.88 14.98 6.85
C ALA A 131 -10.48 13.82 7.65
N ARG A 132 -11.46 14.11 8.54
CA ARG A 132 -12.17 13.09 9.34
C ARG A 132 -12.96 12.07 8.51
N ASP A 133 -13.36 12.44 7.29
CA ASP A 133 -14.16 11.62 6.38
C ASP A 133 -13.29 10.89 5.33
N PHE A 134 -11.97 10.96 5.49
CA PHE A 134 -11.01 10.36 4.57
C PHE A 134 -10.03 9.44 5.30
N ARG A 135 -10.04 8.18 4.95
CA ARG A 135 -9.22 7.16 5.62
C ARG A 135 -7.82 7.09 5.02
N LEU A 136 -6.83 6.89 5.88
CA LEU A 136 -5.43 6.77 5.49
C LEU A 136 -4.89 5.42 5.95
N ASN A 137 -4.60 4.55 5.00
CA ASN A 137 -4.06 3.22 5.26
C ASN A 137 -2.62 3.12 4.76
N ASN A 138 -1.74 2.52 5.54
CA ASN A 138 -0.40 2.16 5.11
C ASN A 138 -0.29 0.63 4.95
N PHE A 139 -0.11 0.17 3.73
CA PHE A 139 0.15 -1.23 3.41
C PHE A 139 1.66 -1.49 3.53
N CYS A 140 2.09 -1.99 4.67
CA CYS A 140 3.50 -2.19 4.98
C CYS A 140 3.86 -3.65 5.21
N ALA A 141 5.12 -3.99 4.96
CA ALA A 141 5.62 -5.32 5.16
C ALA A 141 5.90 -5.61 6.63
N PHE A 142 5.44 -6.75 7.08
CA PHE A 142 5.70 -7.28 8.41
C PHE A 142 6.46 -8.60 8.29
N HIS A 143 7.72 -8.57 8.71
CA HIS A 143 8.66 -9.68 8.63
C HIS A 143 9.13 -10.15 10.01
N VAL A 144 8.53 -9.68 11.12
CA VAL A 144 8.94 -10.11 12.46
C VAL A 144 8.76 -11.63 12.60
N LYS A 145 9.84 -12.31 13.02
CA LYS A 145 9.92 -13.76 13.23
C LYS A 145 10.47 -14.04 14.62
N ASP A 146 10.56 -15.32 15.00
CA ASP A 146 11.24 -15.74 16.23
C ASP A 146 12.78 -15.62 16.10
N ASP A 147 13.29 -15.69 14.86
CA ASP A 147 14.72 -15.56 14.54
C ASP A 147 14.94 -14.33 13.65
N ARG A 148 15.90 -13.48 14.06
CA ARG A 148 16.22 -12.22 13.38
C ARG A 148 16.80 -12.44 11.98
N GLU A 149 17.66 -13.44 11.79
CA GLU A 149 18.26 -13.68 10.48
C GLU A 149 17.25 -14.25 9.48
N VAL A 150 16.34 -15.10 9.93
CA VAL A 150 15.21 -15.57 9.12
C VAL A 150 14.35 -14.39 8.68
N SER A 151 14.04 -13.47 9.60
CA SER A 151 13.32 -12.23 9.30
C SER A 151 14.03 -11.37 8.26
N PHE A 152 15.32 -11.10 8.47
CA PHE A 152 16.12 -10.25 7.58
C PHE A 152 16.31 -10.89 6.21
N SER A 153 16.52 -12.20 6.14
CA SER A 153 16.58 -12.94 4.86
C SER A 153 15.29 -12.80 4.07
N GLU A 154 14.14 -12.97 4.72
CA GLU A 154 12.83 -12.76 4.10
C GLU A 154 12.66 -11.31 3.64
N ALA A 155 12.99 -10.34 4.47
CA ALA A 155 12.88 -8.93 4.14
C ALA A 155 13.79 -8.52 2.96
N ARG A 156 15.04 -9.03 2.92
CA ARG A 156 15.97 -8.78 1.80
C ARG A 156 15.42 -9.25 0.47
N ARG A 157 14.89 -10.46 0.39
CA ARG A 157 14.35 -10.98 -0.89
C ARG A 157 13.08 -10.26 -1.37
N GLU A 158 12.33 -9.65 -0.44
CA GLU A 158 11.12 -8.88 -0.77
C GLU A 158 11.42 -7.39 -1.01
N MET A 159 12.68 -6.98 -0.93
CA MET A 159 13.08 -5.57 -0.92
C MET A 159 12.72 -4.82 -2.21
N ILE A 160 12.85 -5.47 -3.37
CA ILE A 160 12.59 -4.84 -4.68
C ILE A 160 11.17 -4.28 -4.78
N ILE A 161 10.20 -4.89 -4.10
CA ILE A 161 8.81 -4.45 -4.15
C ILE A 161 8.50 -3.26 -3.22
N ARG A 162 9.47 -2.82 -2.40
CA ARG A 162 9.34 -1.62 -1.55
C ARG A 162 9.52 -0.37 -2.40
N GLY A 163 8.40 0.26 -2.79
CA GLY A 163 8.44 1.40 -3.71
C GLY A 163 9.14 1.09 -5.04
N TRP A 164 9.23 -0.19 -5.43
CA TRP A 164 10.04 -0.66 -6.57
C TRP A 164 11.52 -0.29 -6.43
N LEU A 165 11.97 -0.18 -5.19
CA LEU A 165 13.33 0.22 -4.81
C LEU A 165 13.79 1.48 -5.57
N GLU A 166 12.90 2.48 -5.66
CA GLU A 166 13.22 3.77 -6.25
C GLU A 166 13.99 4.66 -5.25
N ALA A 167 14.82 5.56 -5.78
CA ALA A 167 15.70 6.42 -5.00
C ALA A 167 15.02 7.09 -3.79
N PRO A 168 13.81 7.68 -3.89
CA PRO A 168 13.15 8.32 -2.75
C PRO A 168 12.85 7.38 -1.57
N TRP A 169 12.80 6.05 -1.81
CA TRP A 169 12.56 5.07 -0.75
C TRP A 169 13.82 4.67 0.00
N TYR A 170 14.97 4.57 -0.66
CA TYR A 170 16.20 4.07 -0.01
C TYR A 170 17.22 5.16 0.33
N GLU A 171 17.31 6.23 -0.43
CA GLU A 171 18.26 7.33 -0.18
C GLU A 171 18.19 7.91 1.25
N PRO A 172 17.02 8.05 1.89
CA PRO A 172 16.97 8.59 3.26
C PRO A 172 17.68 7.76 4.32
N PHE A 173 18.04 6.52 4.02
CA PHE A 173 18.68 5.59 4.96
C PHE A 173 20.15 5.32 4.66
N LEU A 174 20.68 5.88 3.57
CA LEU A 174 21.98 5.55 3.03
C LEU A 174 22.81 6.81 2.80
N THR A 175 24.15 6.63 2.77
CA THR A 175 25.00 7.70 2.22
C THR A 175 24.87 7.75 0.69
N PRO A 176 25.31 8.84 0.02
CA PRO A 176 25.28 8.92 -1.44
C PRO A 176 26.01 7.76 -2.13
N GLU A 177 27.16 7.30 -1.56
CA GLU A 177 27.93 6.19 -2.07
C GLU A 177 27.20 4.87 -1.94
N GLU A 178 26.57 4.62 -0.78
CA GLU A 178 25.75 3.44 -0.53
C GLU A 178 24.52 3.42 -1.44
N ALA A 179 23.87 4.57 -1.64
CA ALA A 179 22.73 4.72 -2.53
C ALA A 179 23.10 4.43 -3.98
N ALA A 180 24.30 4.86 -4.42
CA ALA A 180 24.83 4.52 -5.75
C ALA A 180 25.01 3.01 -5.93
N ILE A 181 25.53 2.30 -4.90
CA ILE A 181 25.66 0.84 -4.93
C ILE A 181 24.28 0.17 -5.10
N VAL A 182 23.27 0.60 -4.34
CA VAL A 182 21.90 0.06 -4.44
C VAL A 182 21.32 0.32 -5.84
N GLY A 183 21.44 1.55 -6.34
CA GLY A 183 20.96 1.93 -7.67
C GLY A 183 21.57 1.12 -8.79
N ALA A 184 22.89 0.84 -8.72
CA ALA A 184 23.62 0.04 -9.70
C ALA A 184 23.25 -1.46 -9.65
N ASN A 185 22.73 -1.95 -8.51
CA ASN A 185 22.47 -3.37 -8.28
C ASN A 185 20.96 -3.72 -8.17
N LYS A 186 20.05 -2.88 -8.65
CA LYS A 186 18.60 -3.17 -8.63
C LYS A 186 18.26 -4.56 -9.20
N HIS A 187 18.99 -4.99 -10.22
CA HIS A 187 18.81 -6.32 -10.80
C HIS A 187 19.08 -7.46 -9.82
N ALA A 188 20.04 -7.30 -8.90
CA ALA A 188 20.31 -8.31 -7.87
C ALA A 188 19.14 -8.48 -6.92
N PHE A 189 18.48 -7.38 -6.52
CA PHE A 189 17.25 -7.43 -5.72
C PHE A 189 16.09 -8.09 -6.47
N LEU A 190 15.94 -7.82 -7.77
CA LEU A 190 14.93 -8.49 -8.59
C LEU A 190 15.21 -9.99 -8.72
N THR A 191 16.47 -10.37 -8.89
CA THR A 191 16.89 -11.78 -8.92
C THR A 191 16.59 -12.45 -7.60
N ALA A 192 16.96 -11.84 -6.47
CA ALA A 192 16.68 -12.35 -5.12
C ALA A 192 15.16 -12.60 -4.92
N PHE A 193 14.32 -11.66 -5.35
CA PHE A 193 12.87 -11.82 -5.31
C PHE A 193 12.38 -13.02 -6.13
N ARG A 194 12.86 -13.16 -7.37
CA ARG A 194 12.46 -14.25 -8.29
C ARG A 194 12.94 -15.62 -7.82
N THR A 195 14.14 -15.70 -7.27
CA THR A 195 14.74 -16.96 -6.79
C THR A 195 14.41 -17.27 -5.34
N ARG A 196 13.67 -16.38 -4.66
CA ARG A 196 13.32 -16.49 -3.23
C ARG A 196 14.56 -16.55 -2.33
N SER A 197 15.64 -15.90 -2.73
CA SER A 197 16.91 -15.83 -2.00
C SER A 197 17.02 -14.54 -1.19
N GLY A 198 17.50 -14.64 0.06
CA GLY A 198 17.90 -13.47 0.86
C GLY A 198 19.31 -12.95 0.56
N ASP A 199 20.02 -13.56 -0.40
CA ASP A 199 21.38 -13.16 -0.81
C ASP A 199 21.30 -12.12 -1.93
N ILE A 200 21.76 -10.90 -1.66
CA ILE A 200 21.78 -9.79 -2.62
C ILE A 200 23.19 -9.61 -3.14
N LYS A 201 23.49 -10.20 -4.27
CA LYS A 201 24.83 -10.15 -4.86
C LYS A 201 25.24 -8.74 -5.26
N GLY A 202 26.46 -8.36 -4.90
CA GLY A 202 27.01 -7.05 -5.24
C GLY A 202 26.60 -5.90 -4.31
N VAL A 203 25.77 -6.18 -3.30
CA VAL A 203 25.41 -5.19 -2.27
C VAL A 203 25.92 -5.67 -0.90
N PRO A 204 26.75 -4.89 -0.21
CA PRO A 204 27.25 -5.21 1.12
C PRO A 204 26.13 -5.53 2.12
N PRO A 205 26.31 -6.54 3.00
CA PRO A 205 25.27 -6.94 3.98
C PRO A 205 24.82 -5.80 4.91
N GLU A 206 25.72 -4.89 5.27
CA GLU A 206 25.42 -3.72 6.11
C GLU A 206 24.50 -2.72 5.41
N ILE A 207 24.62 -2.55 4.09
CA ILE A 207 23.71 -1.71 3.29
C ILE A 207 22.34 -2.38 3.25
N CYS A 208 22.29 -3.70 3.00
CA CYS A 208 21.04 -4.45 3.04
C CYS A 208 20.36 -4.35 4.41
N ALA A 209 21.10 -4.39 5.51
CA ALA A 209 20.56 -4.25 6.86
C ALA A 209 19.90 -2.88 7.07
N LYS A 210 20.55 -1.79 6.66
CA LYS A 210 19.99 -0.44 6.70
C LYS A 210 18.67 -0.34 5.91
N LEU A 211 18.63 -0.95 4.72
CA LEU A 211 17.41 -0.98 3.90
C LEU A 211 16.29 -1.76 4.58
N VAL A 212 16.58 -2.95 5.12
CA VAL A 212 15.60 -3.77 5.83
C VAL A 212 15.01 -3.00 7.00
N GLU A 213 15.85 -2.39 7.82
CA GLU A 213 15.42 -1.61 9.00
C GLU A 213 14.63 -0.35 8.62
N GLY A 214 15.02 0.33 7.56
CA GLY A 214 14.35 1.53 7.08
C GLY A 214 13.01 1.27 6.41
N LEU A 215 12.94 0.23 5.58
CA LEU A 215 11.82 -0.02 4.68
C LEU A 215 10.79 -1.04 5.18
N SER A 216 11.09 -1.80 6.24
CA SER A 216 10.25 -2.90 6.70
C SER A 216 10.05 -2.91 8.21
N LEU A 217 9.02 -3.61 8.67
CA LEU A 217 8.90 -4.03 10.07
C LEU A 217 9.53 -5.42 10.17
N ALA A 218 10.86 -5.46 10.30
CA ALA A 218 11.64 -6.69 10.32
C ALA A 218 12.50 -6.79 11.59
N GLY A 219 12.75 -8.00 12.04
CA GLY A 219 13.51 -8.32 13.24
C GLY A 219 12.91 -9.50 14.00
N ASP A 220 13.27 -9.63 15.24
CA ASP A 220 12.66 -10.59 16.16
C ASP A 220 11.75 -9.90 17.19
N LEU A 221 11.36 -10.64 18.24
CA LEU A 221 10.46 -10.11 19.27
C LEU A 221 11.07 -8.95 20.09
N HIS A 222 12.41 -8.83 20.13
CA HIS A 222 13.10 -7.73 20.80
C HIS A 222 13.01 -6.41 20.01
N ASP A 223 12.77 -6.48 18.69
CA ASP A 223 12.60 -5.31 17.83
C ASP A 223 11.19 -4.69 17.90
N LEU A 224 10.23 -5.34 18.56
CA LEU A 224 8.83 -4.93 18.54
C LEU A 224 8.59 -3.53 19.10
N ASP A 225 9.31 -3.10 20.14
CA ASP A 225 9.12 -1.76 20.70
C ASP A 225 9.48 -0.66 19.68
N ARG A 226 10.53 -0.87 18.88
CA ARG A 226 10.89 0.00 17.75
C ARG A 226 9.78 0.07 16.70
N HIS A 227 9.12 -1.06 16.41
CA HIS A 227 8.01 -1.11 15.46
C HIS A 227 6.75 -0.46 16.00
N VAL A 228 6.46 -0.64 17.29
CA VAL A 228 5.37 0.07 17.98
C VAL A 228 5.55 1.58 17.88
N GLU A 229 6.76 2.09 18.16
CA GLU A 229 7.04 3.53 18.05
C GLU A 229 6.88 4.05 16.61
N ARG A 230 7.34 3.28 15.61
CA ARG A 230 7.13 3.61 14.20
C ARG A 230 5.63 3.69 13.86
N LEU A 231 4.84 2.71 14.29
CA LEU A 231 3.39 2.69 14.04
C LEU A 231 2.66 3.83 14.75
N ARG A 232 3.08 4.18 15.98
CA ARG A 232 2.58 5.35 16.71
C ARG A 232 2.91 6.66 16.00
N THR A 233 4.12 6.77 15.45
CA THR A 233 4.52 7.94 14.65
C THR A 233 3.64 8.08 13.40
N PHE A 234 3.31 7.00 12.71
CA PHE A 234 2.35 7.01 11.61
C PHE A 234 0.96 7.46 12.09
N ALA A 235 0.48 6.93 13.20
CA ALA A 235 -0.81 7.29 13.77
C ALA A 235 -0.89 8.77 14.16
N ALA A 236 0.15 9.29 14.81
CA ALA A 236 0.26 10.71 15.19
C ALA A 236 0.25 11.65 13.97
N ALA A 237 0.73 11.20 12.82
CA ALA A 237 0.70 11.94 11.56
C ALA A 237 -0.66 11.83 10.82
N GLY A 238 -1.59 11.01 11.31
CA GLY A 238 -2.92 10.85 10.75
C GLY A 238 -3.16 9.56 9.95
N ILE A 239 -2.20 8.62 9.92
CA ILE A 239 -2.46 7.29 9.35
C ILE A 239 -3.48 6.57 10.24
N THR A 240 -4.68 6.32 9.72
CA THR A 240 -5.79 5.74 10.50
C THR A 240 -5.73 4.22 10.58
N GLU A 241 -5.00 3.58 9.68
CA GLU A 241 -4.92 2.13 9.56
C GLU A 241 -3.55 1.66 9.05
N ASN A 242 -3.14 0.47 9.49
CA ASN A 242 -2.00 -0.22 8.92
C ASN A 242 -2.43 -1.62 8.46
N ALA A 243 -2.31 -1.91 7.17
CA ALA A 243 -2.49 -3.23 6.60
C ALA A 243 -1.13 -3.93 6.54
N LEU A 244 -0.94 -4.95 7.37
CA LEU A 244 0.33 -5.66 7.47
C LEU A 244 0.40 -6.77 6.42
N ARG A 245 1.37 -6.67 5.50
CA ARG A 245 1.63 -7.69 4.49
C ARG A 245 2.51 -8.79 5.09
N LEU A 246 1.95 -9.98 5.16
CA LEU A 246 2.62 -11.17 5.67
C LEU A 246 3.20 -11.98 4.52
N HIS A 247 4.28 -12.69 4.79
CA HIS A 247 4.97 -13.54 3.82
C HIS A 247 5.04 -14.98 4.33
N ASP A 248 6.23 -15.55 4.48
CA ASP A 248 6.39 -16.92 4.95
C ASP A 248 5.85 -17.09 6.38
N ASP A 249 5.18 -18.20 6.63
CA ASP A 249 4.52 -18.51 7.89
C ASP A 249 3.54 -17.42 8.37
N PRO A 250 2.48 -17.11 7.62
CA PRO A 250 1.53 -16.08 7.98
C PRO A 250 0.76 -16.41 9.26
N VAL A 251 0.60 -17.68 9.62
CA VAL A 251 -0.08 -18.10 10.85
C VAL A 251 0.73 -17.66 12.07
N ARG A 252 2.05 -17.92 12.09
CA ARG A 252 2.91 -17.45 13.16
C ARG A 252 2.95 -15.93 13.25
N ALA A 253 3.04 -15.26 12.10
CA ALA A 253 2.99 -13.78 12.04
C ALA A 253 1.70 -13.21 12.63
N ILE A 254 0.51 -13.79 12.33
CA ILE A 254 -0.77 -13.40 12.93
C ILE A 254 -0.75 -13.57 14.45
N HIS A 255 -0.16 -14.66 14.98
CA HIS A 255 -0.01 -14.88 16.42
C HIS A 255 0.90 -13.83 17.06
N ILE A 256 2.04 -13.48 16.44
CA ILE A 256 2.93 -12.42 16.93
C ILE A 256 2.17 -11.08 16.95
N ILE A 257 1.46 -10.74 15.87
CA ILE A 257 0.68 -9.50 15.80
C ILE A 257 -0.37 -9.47 16.93
N GLY A 258 -1.13 -10.54 17.08
CA GLY A 258 -2.23 -10.59 18.06
C GLY A 258 -1.78 -10.58 19.52
N LYS A 259 -0.70 -11.30 19.85
CA LYS A 259 -0.25 -11.50 21.23
C LYS A 259 0.81 -10.50 21.68
N GLU A 260 1.67 -10.05 20.76
CA GLU A 260 2.84 -9.26 21.11
C GLU A 260 2.75 -7.81 20.61
N LEU A 261 2.28 -7.58 19.39
CA LEU A 261 2.24 -6.24 18.80
C LEU A 261 1.00 -5.45 19.23
N LEU A 262 -0.20 -5.99 19.05
CA LEU A 262 -1.46 -5.27 19.32
C LEU A 262 -1.62 -4.83 20.77
N PRO A 263 -1.25 -5.61 21.81
CA PRO A 263 -1.34 -5.14 23.19
C PRO A 263 -0.46 -3.91 23.48
N ARG A 264 0.67 -3.77 22.78
CA ARG A 264 1.59 -2.63 22.95
C ARG A 264 1.12 -1.36 22.21
N LEU A 265 0.18 -1.47 21.27
CA LEU A 265 -0.39 -0.35 20.52
C LEU A 265 -1.63 0.27 21.20
N ARG A 266 -2.20 -0.43 22.15
CA ARG A 266 -3.33 0.02 22.99
C ARG A 266 -2.86 0.85 24.20
#